data_3351d44e2c01e54142425947ba948928
#
_entry.id   3351d44e2c01e54142425947ba948928
#
_cell.length_a   1.000
_cell.length_b   1.000
_cell.length_c   1.000
_cell.angle_alpha   90.00
_cell.angle_beta   90.00
_cell.angle_gamma   90.00
#
_symmetry.space_group_name_H-M   'P 1'
#
loop_
_entity.id
_entity.type
_entity.pdbx_description
1 polymer ?
#
loop_
_entity_poly.entity_id
_entity_poly.type
_entity_poly.pdbx_seq_one_letter_code
_entity_poly.pdbx_strand_id
1 'polypeptide(L)'
;MCKRFLFFSALLLTGFIFSEPLMKPTSLSKDLYDVKILNGNYNANISHPDEFLDFEYGTRVASPAQIEKAVLNYAKQSNRIKVVEYGKTHEGRSLYAVFISSSSNIEKLDKFKKS
;
A
#
# COMPACT_ATOMS: atom_id res chain seq x y z
N MET A 1 -53.78 -37.82 37.62
CA MET A 1 -52.53 -38.60 37.51
C MET A 1 -51.94 -38.27 36.12
N CYS A 2 -50.85 -37.78 35.88
CA CYS A 2 -49.53 -37.42 36.35
C CYS A 2 -49.10 -36.20 35.50
N LYS A 3 -48.84 -35.05 35.94
CA LYS A 3 -47.66 -34.39 36.53
C LYS A 3 -46.35 -34.89 35.98
N ARG A 4 -45.56 -33.91 35.46
CA ARG A 4 -44.12 -33.96 35.15
C ARG A 4 -43.77 -34.36 33.73
N PHE A 5 -43.64 -33.31 32.88
CA PHE A 5 -42.55 -33.16 31.94
C PHE A 5 -42.54 -31.73 31.40
N LEU A 6 -42.25 -30.82 32.30
CA LEU A 6 -42.02 -29.41 31.97
C LEU A 6 -40.73 -29.01 32.69
N PHE A 7 -39.60 -29.43 32.14
CA PHE A 7 -38.28 -28.90 32.56
C PHE A 7 -37.21 -29.60 31.72
N PHE A 8 -36.99 -29.15 30.52
CA PHE A 8 -35.70 -29.34 29.84
C PHE A 8 -35.74 -28.62 28.47
N SER A 9 -35.92 -27.31 28.48
CA SER A 9 -35.67 -26.50 27.28
C SER A 9 -35.21 -25.10 27.65
N ALA A 10 -34.22 -25.04 28.52
CA ALA A 10 -33.64 -23.75 28.87
C ALA A 10 -32.16 -23.93 29.16
N LEU A 11 -31.39 -24.40 28.15
CA LEU A 11 -29.94 -24.30 28.26
C LEU A 11 -29.26 -24.57 26.89
N LEU A 12 -29.44 -23.70 25.94
CA LEU A 12 -28.59 -23.62 24.75
C LEU A 12 -28.62 -22.19 24.20
N LEU A 13 -28.37 -21.23 25.09
CA LEU A 13 -28.05 -19.86 24.70
C LEU A 13 -26.61 -19.58 25.14
N THR A 14 -25.69 -20.41 24.71
CA THR A 14 -24.24 -20.15 24.93
C THR A 14 -23.70 -19.45 23.71
N GLY A 15 -23.58 -18.12 23.84
CA GLY A 15 -22.32 -17.46 23.59
C GLY A 15 -21.81 -17.51 22.17
N PHE A 16 -22.44 -16.77 21.22
CA PHE A 16 -21.65 -16.17 20.15
C PHE A 16 -20.72 -15.14 20.80
N ILE A 17 -19.54 -15.59 21.20
CA ILE A 17 -18.45 -14.66 21.51
C ILE A 17 -18.05 -14.08 20.16
N PHE A 18 -18.58 -12.91 19.85
CA PHE A 18 -18.01 -12.02 18.84
C PHE A 18 -16.62 -11.66 19.34
N SER A 19 -15.60 -12.34 18.84
CA SER A 19 -14.24 -11.87 18.98
C SER A 19 -14.11 -10.59 18.14
N GLU A 20 -14.30 -9.44 18.79
CA GLU A 20 -13.96 -8.18 18.15
C GLU A 20 -12.47 -8.24 17.70
N PRO A 21 -12.17 -7.78 16.50
CA PRO A 21 -10.78 -7.74 16.05
C PRO A 21 -9.97 -6.87 17.04
N LEU A 22 -8.86 -7.44 17.52
CA LEU A 22 -8.04 -6.91 18.61
C LEU A 22 -7.38 -5.56 18.31
N MET A 23 -7.54 -5.02 17.11
CA MET A 23 -7.05 -3.72 16.67
C MET A 23 -8.15 -2.96 15.93
N LYS A 24 -8.93 -2.20 16.65
CA LYS A 24 -9.57 -1.02 16.05
C LYS A 24 -8.45 0.00 15.79
N PRO A 25 -8.28 0.50 14.55
CA PRO A 25 -7.37 1.61 14.33
C PRO A 25 -7.83 2.75 15.25
N THR A 26 -6.99 3.12 16.20
CA THR A 26 -7.24 4.26 17.07
C THR A 26 -7.35 5.51 16.18
N SER A 27 -8.28 6.41 16.50
CA SER A 27 -8.46 7.70 15.82
C SER A 27 -7.14 8.47 15.61
N LEU A 28 -6.16 8.24 16.47
CA LEU A 28 -4.81 8.80 16.39
C LEU A 28 -4.07 8.41 15.11
N SER A 29 -4.31 7.23 14.53
CA SER A 29 -3.66 6.82 13.29
C SER A 29 -4.23 7.55 12.08
N LYS A 30 -5.51 7.87 12.07
CA LYS A 30 -6.15 8.60 10.98
C LYS A 30 -5.68 10.06 10.94
N ASP A 31 -5.59 10.72 12.10
CA ASP A 31 -5.12 12.10 12.18
C ASP A 31 -3.64 12.25 11.78
N LEU A 32 -2.81 11.20 11.99
CA LEU A 32 -1.42 11.18 11.58
C LEU A 32 -1.25 11.06 10.05
N TYR A 33 -2.19 10.43 9.35
CA TYR A 33 -2.16 10.25 7.90
C TYR A 33 -2.90 11.37 7.16
N ASP A 34 -3.81 12.09 7.80
CA ASP A 34 -4.51 13.25 7.24
C ASP A 34 -3.68 14.56 7.28
N VAL A 35 -2.46 14.52 7.82
CA VAL A 35 -1.55 15.65 7.75
C VAL A 35 -1.18 15.87 6.29
N LYS A 36 -1.66 16.96 5.69
CA LYS A 36 -1.20 17.43 4.39
C LYS A 36 0.26 17.86 4.50
N ILE A 37 1.16 16.88 4.36
CA ILE A 37 2.61 17.06 4.50
C ILE A 37 3.17 17.99 3.41
N LEU A 38 2.49 18.06 2.27
CA LEU A 38 2.90 18.89 1.14
C LEU A 38 1.71 19.68 0.59
N ASN A 39 1.68 20.97 0.87
CA ASN A 39 0.83 21.91 0.14
C ASN A 39 1.58 22.37 -1.10
N GLY A 40 1.15 21.94 -2.29
CA GLY A 40 1.79 22.32 -3.55
C GLY A 40 0.90 22.09 -4.76
N ASN A 41 1.19 22.81 -5.83
CA ASN A 41 0.61 22.52 -7.13
C ASN A 41 1.34 21.31 -7.73
N TYR A 42 0.66 20.18 -7.75
CA TYR A 42 1.18 18.97 -8.36
C TYR A 42 0.96 18.97 -9.87
N ASN A 43 1.86 18.35 -10.60
CA ASN A 43 1.73 18.19 -12.05
C ASN A 43 0.57 17.24 -12.35
N ALA A 44 -0.48 17.75 -13.00
CA ALA A 44 -1.66 16.96 -13.36
C ALA A 44 -1.37 15.78 -14.33
N ASN A 45 -0.21 15.80 -14.98
CA ASN A 45 0.20 14.70 -15.86
C ASN A 45 0.81 13.50 -15.12
N ILE A 46 1.00 13.63 -13.81
CA ILE A 46 1.51 12.54 -12.95
C ILE A 46 0.34 11.98 -12.16
N SER A 47 0.03 10.72 -12.40
CA SER A 47 -1.08 10.05 -11.75
C SER A 47 -0.92 9.96 -10.24
N HIS A 48 -2.04 10.07 -9.51
CA HIS A 48 -2.04 9.84 -8.07
C HIS A 48 -1.78 8.35 -7.75
N PRO A 49 -1.13 8.01 -6.63
CA PRO A 49 -0.88 6.61 -6.24
C PRO A 49 -2.11 5.71 -6.27
N ASP A 50 -3.29 6.24 -5.91
CA ASP A 50 -4.55 5.49 -5.87
C ASP A 50 -4.94 4.90 -7.24
N GLU A 51 -4.49 5.50 -8.33
CA GLU A 51 -4.73 4.98 -9.68
C GLU A 51 -3.99 3.66 -9.97
N PHE A 52 -2.94 3.35 -9.21
CA PHE A 52 -2.13 2.13 -9.36
C PHE A 52 -2.38 1.12 -8.25
N LEU A 53 -2.89 1.61 -7.11
CA LEU A 53 -3.24 0.81 -5.96
C LEU A 53 -4.74 0.55 -5.99
N ASP A 54 -5.18 -0.63 -5.69
CA ASP A 54 -6.62 -0.96 -5.61
C ASP A 54 -7.25 -0.46 -4.30
N PHE A 55 -6.66 0.58 -3.69
CA PHE A 55 -7.06 1.14 -2.41
C PHE A 55 -6.51 2.56 -2.23
N GLU A 56 -7.14 3.34 -1.36
CA GLU A 56 -6.72 4.69 -0.99
C GLU A 56 -5.33 4.68 -0.35
N TYR A 57 -4.44 5.56 -0.84
CA TYR A 57 -3.08 5.70 -0.35
C TYR A 57 -3.04 5.93 1.17
N GLY A 58 -2.20 5.16 1.85
CA GLY A 58 -2.03 5.24 3.32
C GLY A 58 -2.98 4.36 4.13
N THR A 59 -4.00 3.73 3.52
CA THR A 59 -4.96 2.89 4.27
C THR A 59 -4.46 1.48 4.54
N ARG A 60 -3.57 0.97 3.70
CA ARG A 60 -2.93 -0.36 3.86
C ARG A 60 -1.59 -0.45 3.13
N VAL A 61 -0.85 -1.51 3.40
CA VAL A 61 0.45 -1.78 2.78
C VAL A 61 0.26 -2.29 1.36
N ALA A 62 0.99 -1.71 0.40
CA ALA A 62 1.03 -2.17 -0.98
C ALA A 62 1.87 -3.45 -1.12
N SER A 63 1.43 -4.36 -1.99
CA SER A 63 2.21 -5.52 -2.36
C SER A 63 3.43 -5.14 -3.23
N PRO A 64 4.49 -5.96 -3.27
CA PRO A 64 5.64 -5.71 -4.13
C PRO A 64 5.27 -5.51 -5.61
N ALA A 65 4.30 -6.25 -6.13
CA ALA A 65 3.84 -6.11 -7.52
C ALA A 65 3.13 -4.76 -7.77
N GLN A 66 2.37 -4.26 -6.80
CA GLN A 66 1.73 -2.94 -6.89
C GLN A 66 2.77 -1.82 -6.85
N ILE A 67 3.80 -1.94 -5.99
CA ILE A 67 4.91 -0.99 -5.93
C ILE A 67 5.68 -0.98 -7.25
N GLU A 68 6.02 -2.14 -7.80
CA GLU A 68 6.67 -2.28 -9.11
C GLU A 68 5.86 -1.60 -10.22
N LYS A 69 4.56 -1.90 -10.31
CA LYS A 69 3.65 -1.28 -11.27
C LYS A 69 3.64 0.25 -11.14
N ALA A 70 3.54 0.78 -9.93
CA ALA A 70 3.53 2.22 -9.67
C ALA A 70 4.85 2.87 -10.12
N VAL A 71 5.99 2.32 -9.74
CA VAL A 71 7.33 2.84 -10.08
C VAL A 71 7.56 2.85 -11.59
N LEU A 72 7.21 1.77 -12.29
CA LEU A 72 7.33 1.69 -13.75
C LEU A 72 6.41 2.69 -14.47
N ASN A 73 5.20 2.93 -13.93
CA ASN A 73 4.30 3.94 -14.48
C ASN A 73 4.84 5.37 -14.27
N TYR A 74 5.35 5.70 -13.09
CA TYR A 74 5.96 7.01 -12.85
C TYR A 74 7.15 7.27 -13.76
N ALA A 75 7.96 6.26 -14.06
CA ALA A 75 9.07 6.38 -15.00
C ALA A 75 8.62 6.68 -16.44
N LYS A 76 7.41 6.24 -16.83
CA LYS A 76 6.81 6.57 -18.14
C LYS A 76 6.21 7.98 -18.17
N GLN A 77 5.72 8.47 -17.04
CA GLN A 77 5.04 9.77 -16.93
C GLN A 77 5.99 10.93 -16.69
N SER A 78 7.23 10.66 -16.26
CA SER A 78 8.17 11.71 -15.86
C SER A 78 9.59 11.45 -16.36
N ASN A 79 10.18 12.45 -17.01
CA ASN A 79 11.61 12.44 -17.39
C ASN A 79 12.57 12.66 -16.21
N ARG A 80 12.05 12.86 -15.00
CA ARG A 80 12.79 13.00 -13.74
C ARG A 80 13.01 11.67 -13.01
N ILE A 81 12.48 10.59 -13.56
CA ILE A 81 12.55 9.23 -12.98
C ILE A 81 13.17 8.29 -14.01
N LYS A 82 14.19 7.54 -13.61
CA LYS A 82 14.74 6.43 -14.39
C LYS A 82 14.76 5.18 -13.55
N VAL A 83 14.23 4.10 -14.10
CA VAL A 83 14.20 2.78 -13.48
C VAL A 83 15.14 1.87 -14.24
N VAL A 84 16.01 1.16 -13.53
CA VAL A 84 16.98 0.23 -14.10
C VAL A 84 16.87 -1.10 -13.37
N GLU A 85 16.59 -2.17 -14.10
CA GLU A 85 16.71 -3.52 -13.55
C GLU A 85 18.19 -3.85 -13.38
N TYR A 86 18.60 -4.21 -12.18
CA TYR A 86 20.00 -4.52 -11.87
C TYR A 86 20.22 -5.99 -11.48
N GLY A 87 19.17 -6.78 -11.36
CA GLY A 87 19.27 -8.18 -11.03
C GLY A 87 17.92 -8.83 -10.77
N LYS A 88 17.98 -10.08 -10.30
CA LYS A 88 16.81 -10.86 -9.89
C LYS A 88 17.02 -11.50 -8.54
N THR A 89 15.95 -11.69 -7.79
CA THR A 89 15.96 -12.50 -6.57
C THR A 89 16.16 -13.97 -6.91
N HIS A 90 16.42 -14.79 -5.89
CA HIS A 90 16.48 -16.26 -6.04
C HIS A 90 15.17 -16.84 -6.63
N GLU A 91 14.04 -16.21 -6.34
CA GLU A 91 12.72 -16.60 -6.86
C GLU A 91 12.42 -16.02 -8.26
N GLY A 92 13.38 -15.34 -8.90
CA GLY A 92 13.25 -14.79 -10.25
C GLY A 92 12.54 -13.43 -10.32
N ARG A 93 12.24 -12.76 -9.21
CA ARG A 93 11.65 -11.42 -9.20
C ARG A 93 12.69 -10.38 -9.59
N SER A 94 12.33 -9.46 -10.49
CA SER A 94 13.20 -8.36 -10.88
C SER A 94 13.48 -7.40 -9.73
N LEU A 95 14.73 -6.96 -9.62
CA LEU A 95 15.19 -5.95 -8.68
C LEU A 95 15.48 -4.66 -9.44
N TYR A 96 14.89 -3.56 -8.99
CA TYR A 96 14.97 -2.27 -9.66
C TYR A 96 15.69 -1.23 -8.80
N ALA A 97 16.59 -0.49 -9.42
CA ALA A 97 17.11 0.77 -8.91
C ALA A 97 16.29 1.92 -9.50
N VAL A 98 15.77 2.79 -8.63
CA VAL A 98 14.97 3.96 -9.01
C VAL A 98 15.76 5.21 -8.76
N PHE A 99 16.02 5.97 -9.82
CA PHE A 99 16.72 7.24 -9.77
C PHE A 99 15.71 8.37 -9.93
N ILE A 100 15.67 9.29 -8.98
CA ILE A 100 14.79 10.47 -9.00
C ILE A 100 15.66 11.71 -8.89
N SER A 101 15.64 12.57 -9.90
CA SER A 101 16.46 13.79 -9.93
C SER A 101 15.88 14.82 -10.92
N SER A 102 16.62 15.91 -11.18
CA SER A 102 16.30 16.79 -12.31
C SER A 102 16.46 16.03 -13.64
N SER A 103 15.70 16.41 -14.68
CA SER A 103 15.81 15.78 -16.01
C SER A 103 17.25 15.83 -16.55
N SER A 104 17.95 16.95 -16.35
CA SER A 104 19.34 17.11 -16.76
C SER A 104 20.32 16.15 -16.07
N ASN A 105 20.05 15.78 -14.82
CA ASN A 105 20.85 14.78 -14.10
C ASN A 105 20.53 13.37 -14.57
N ILE A 106 19.26 13.09 -14.82
CA ILE A 106 18.83 11.79 -15.36
C ILE A 106 19.47 11.51 -16.72
N GLU A 107 19.52 12.50 -17.60
CA GLU A 107 20.21 12.41 -18.91
C GLU A 107 21.71 12.11 -18.78
N LYS A 108 22.35 12.63 -17.72
CA LYS A 108 23.79 12.43 -17.45
C LYS A 108 24.09 11.17 -16.61
N LEU A 109 23.07 10.40 -16.24
CA LEU A 109 23.24 9.27 -15.32
C LEU A 109 24.30 8.27 -15.80
N ASP A 110 24.38 8.01 -17.09
CA ASP A 110 25.36 7.09 -17.67
C ASP A 110 26.82 7.61 -17.59
N LYS A 111 27.01 8.92 -17.47
CA LYS A 111 28.32 9.53 -17.23
C LYS A 111 28.78 9.30 -15.79
N PHE A 112 27.86 9.39 -14.83
CA PHE A 112 28.17 9.15 -13.41
C PHE A 112 28.52 7.70 -13.10
N LYS A 113 28.03 6.74 -13.89
CA LYS A 113 28.36 5.31 -13.72
C LYS A 113 29.80 4.96 -14.12
N LYS A 114 30.46 5.80 -14.92
CA LYS A 114 31.80 5.56 -15.46
C LYS A 114 32.91 6.27 -14.65
N SER A 115 32.53 7.04 -13.64
CA SER A 115 33.39 7.75 -12.73
C SER A 115 33.63 6.94 -11.46
#